data_78fe4fafa2455a5aaa7141039564988d
#
_entry.id   78fe4fafa2455a5aaa7141039564988d
#
_cell.length_a   1.000
_cell.length_b   1.000
_cell.length_c   1.000
_cell.angle_alpha   90.00
_cell.angle_beta   90.00
_cell.angle_gamma   90.00
#
_symmetry.space_group_name_H-M   'P 1'
#
loop_
_entity.id
_entity.type
_entity.pdbx_description
1 polymer ?
#
loop_
_entity_poly.entity_id
_entity_poly.type
_entity_poly.pdbx_seq_one_letter_code
_entity_poly.pdbx_strand_id
1 'polypeptide(L)'
;MAISKIFKKTKVLILLFFVIISIVAINPQFNAHGVIIKGIQEDSQASFAGFVPPTSDTSPTNYERVLEINDATIKNLADYTNKISQIQIDETIKITTDRSEYTLLKTESIGLIVQEVPTSNIRKGLELQGGTRVILKPELEVTDQERDELIQVMTYRLNTYGLSDVKIKKSDDLLGNKYILVELAGATEQE
;
A
#
# COMPACT_ATOMS: atom_id res chain seq x y z
N MET A 1 -12.63 -45.50 0.63
CA MET A 1 -14.06 -45.53 0.19
C MET A 1 -15.01 -44.60 0.94
N ALA A 2 -14.68 -44.07 2.12
CA ALA A 2 -15.53 -43.10 2.86
C ALA A 2 -15.48 -41.67 2.34
N ILE A 3 -14.32 -41.20 1.84
CA ILE A 3 -14.08 -39.83 1.39
C ILE A 3 -14.97 -39.43 0.20
N SER A 4 -15.16 -40.34 -0.79
CA SER A 4 -15.98 -40.03 -1.97
C SER A 4 -17.48 -39.86 -1.66
N LYS A 5 -17.99 -40.44 -0.58
CA LYS A 5 -19.38 -40.27 -0.14
C LYS A 5 -19.63 -38.92 0.55
N ILE A 6 -18.59 -38.37 1.16
CA ILE A 6 -18.66 -37.04 1.83
C ILE A 6 -18.80 -35.92 0.78
N PHE A 7 -18.03 -36.03 -0.32
CA PHE A 7 -18.09 -35.04 -1.41
C PHE A 7 -19.37 -35.06 -2.24
N LYS A 8 -20.23 -36.09 -2.07
CA LYS A 8 -21.55 -36.16 -2.74
C LYS A 8 -22.66 -35.45 -1.95
N LYS A 9 -22.40 -35.01 -0.71
CA LYS A 9 -23.42 -34.30 0.08
C LYS A 9 -23.49 -32.82 -0.38
N THR A 10 -24.69 -32.36 -0.70
CA THR A 10 -24.92 -30.96 -1.17
C THR A 10 -24.32 -29.89 -0.26
N LYS A 11 -24.42 -30.09 1.07
CA LYS A 11 -23.81 -29.16 2.04
C LYS A 11 -22.29 -29.06 1.92
N VAL A 12 -21.62 -30.17 1.60
CA VAL A 12 -20.14 -30.22 1.40
C VAL A 12 -19.76 -29.55 0.08
N LEU A 13 -20.56 -29.74 -0.97
CA LEU A 13 -20.33 -29.04 -2.25
C LEU A 13 -20.47 -27.52 -2.11
N ILE A 14 -21.49 -27.06 -1.38
CA ILE A 14 -21.66 -25.64 -1.10
C ILE A 14 -20.46 -25.08 -0.30
N LEU A 15 -20.02 -25.79 0.74
CA LEU A 15 -18.84 -25.40 1.50
C LEU A 15 -17.59 -25.31 0.59
N LEU A 16 -17.36 -26.33 -0.23
CA LEU A 16 -16.22 -26.38 -1.14
C LEU A 16 -16.25 -25.24 -2.15
N PHE A 17 -17.43 -24.92 -2.68
CA PHE A 17 -17.63 -23.77 -3.58
C PHE A 17 -17.21 -22.46 -2.92
N PHE A 18 -17.67 -22.19 -1.69
CA PHE A 18 -17.26 -20.97 -0.97
C PHE A 18 -15.78 -20.95 -0.61
N VAL A 19 -15.18 -22.09 -0.27
CA VAL A 19 -13.73 -22.18 -0.03
C VAL A 19 -12.95 -21.85 -1.29
N ILE A 20 -13.34 -22.34 -2.44
CA ILE A 20 -12.69 -22.02 -3.72
C ILE A 20 -12.82 -20.53 -4.03
N ILE A 21 -14.02 -19.95 -3.90
CA ILE A 21 -14.23 -18.51 -4.08
C ILE A 21 -13.35 -17.70 -3.12
N SER A 22 -13.25 -18.11 -1.86
CA SER A 22 -12.41 -17.45 -0.86
C SER A 22 -10.94 -17.48 -1.25
N ILE A 23 -10.41 -18.60 -1.73
CA ILE A 23 -9.02 -18.72 -2.19
C ILE A 23 -8.77 -17.81 -3.39
N VAL A 24 -9.69 -17.75 -4.35
CA VAL A 24 -9.59 -16.84 -5.51
C VAL A 24 -9.62 -15.38 -5.07
N ALA A 25 -10.49 -15.01 -4.14
CA ALA A 25 -10.58 -13.64 -3.62
C ALA A 25 -9.32 -13.22 -2.84
N ILE A 26 -8.74 -14.13 -2.07
CA ILE A 26 -7.49 -13.91 -1.32
C ILE A 26 -6.30 -13.74 -2.28
N ASN A 27 -6.32 -14.41 -3.44
CA ASN A 27 -5.27 -14.38 -4.46
C ASN A 27 -3.85 -14.54 -3.86
N PRO A 28 -3.52 -15.71 -3.27
CA PRO A 28 -2.23 -15.90 -2.62
C PRO A 28 -1.07 -15.87 -3.62
N GLN A 29 -0.05 -15.06 -3.32
CA GLN A 29 1.15 -14.88 -4.14
C GLN A 29 2.32 -15.62 -3.48
N PHE A 30 2.66 -16.83 -3.95
CA PHE A 30 3.72 -17.65 -3.33
C PHE A 30 5.13 -17.32 -3.82
N ASN A 31 5.26 -16.73 -5.01
CA ASN A 31 6.54 -16.43 -5.66
C ASN A 31 6.63 -14.98 -6.13
N ALA A 32 6.08 -14.05 -5.35
CA ALA A 32 6.18 -12.64 -5.70
C ALA A 32 7.59 -12.12 -5.45
N HIS A 33 8.21 -11.56 -6.47
CA HIS A 33 9.53 -10.92 -6.42
C HIS A 33 9.41 -9.43 -6.69
N GLY A 34 10.44 -8.67 -6.29
CA GLY A 34 10.49 -7.24 -6.48
C GLY A 34 10.00 -6.46 -5.26
N VAL A 35 9.70 -5.20 -5.48
CA VAL A 35 9.06 -4.30 -4.50
C VAL A 35 7.88 -3.60 -5.15
N ILE A 36 6.81 -3.36 -4.38
CA ILE A 36 5.65 -2.61 -4.87
C ILE A 36 5.84 -1.11 -4.66
N ILE A 37 5.31 -0.32 -5.58
CA ILE A 37 5.24 1.13 -5.46
C ILE A 37 3.96 1.48 -4.70
N LYS A 38 4.13 2.04 -3.50
CA LYS A 38 3.05 2.45 -2.61
C LYS A 38 2.64 3.90 -2.80
N GLY A 39 3.59 4.72 -3.17
CA GLY A 39 3.38 6.13 -3.36
C GLY A 39 4.50 6.76 -4.17
N ILE A 40 4.24 7.98 -4.63
CA ILE A 40 5.16 8.77 -5.39
C ILE A 40 5.13 10.17 -4.78
N GLN A 41 6.30 10.67 -4.43
CA GLN A 41 6.45 12.01 -3.91
C GLN A 41 6.22 13.02 -5.04
N GLU A 42 5.38 14.02 -4.81
CA GLU A 42 5.17 15.13 -5.78
C GLU A 42 6.49 15.86 -6.05
N ASP A 43 6.61 16.42 -7.25
CA ASP A 43 7.81 17.13 -7.73
C ASP A 43 9.12 16.34 -7.63
N SER A 44 9.04 15.01 -7.61
CA SER A 44 10.19 14.11 -7.59
C SER A 44 10.57 13.63 -8.99
N GLN A 45 11.78 13.06 -9.11
CA GLN A 45 12.24 12.45 -10.35
C GLN A 45 11.31 11.30 -10.82
N ALA A 46 10.73 10.54 -9.90
CA ALA A 46 9.75 9.51 -10.22
C ALA A 46 8.46 10.13 -10.80
N SER A 47 7.98 11.23 -10.22
CA SER A 47 6.81 11.96 -10.76
C SER A 47 7.08 12.47 -12.18
N PHE A 48 8.23 13.07 -12.43
CA PHE A 48 8.62 13.57 -13.75
C PHE A 48 8.86 12.45 -14.77
N ALA A 49 9.32 11.28 -14.32
CA ALA A 49 9.48 10.10 -15.18
C ALA A 49 8.14 9.45 -15.59
N GLY A 50 7.02 9.88 -14.99
CA GLY A 50 5.69 9.42 -15.36
C GLY A 50 5.19 8.20 -14.56
N PHE A 51 5.80 7.91 -13.41
CA PHE A 51 5.19 6.94 -12.49
C PHE A 51 3.83 7.44 -12.00
N VAL A 52 2.88 6.53 -11.87
CA VAL A 52 1.51 6.84 -11.42
C VAL A 52 1.28 6.25 -10.03
N PRO A 53 0.90 7.06 -9.04
CA PRO A 53 0.62 6.55 -7.71
C PRO A 53 -0.61 5.63 -7.71
N PRO A 54 -0.60 4.56 -6.92
CA PRO A 54 -1.77 3.70 -6.78
C PRO A 54 -2.93 4.46 -6.13
N THR A 55 -4.15 4.11 -6.54
CA THR A 55 -5.37 4.65 -5.91
C THR A 55 -5.76 3.84 -4.68
N SER A 56 -6.59 4.43 -3.80
CA SER A 56 -7.11 3.76 -2.59
C SER A 56 -7.85 2.45 -2.88
N ASP A 57 -8.41 2.30 -4.08
CA ASP A 57 -9.16 1.13 -4.50
C ASP A 57 -8.29 0.03 -5.11
N THR A 58 -7.00 0.32 -5.37
CA THR A 58 -6.08 -0.66 -5.94
C THR A 58 -5.87 -1.82 -4.98
N SER A 59 -6.13 -3.06 -5.42
CA SER A 59 -5.85 -4.26 -4.63
C SER A 59 -4.35 -4.39 -4.35
N PRO A 60 -3.95 -4.90 -3.17
CA PRO A 60 -2.54 -5.03 -2.80
C PRO A 60 -1.67 -5.79 -3.81
N THR A 61 -2.20 -6.83 -4.45
CA THR A 61 -1.48 -7.61 -5.47
C THR A 61 -1.43 -6.95 -6.84
N ASN A 62 -2.15 -5.84 -7.04
CA ASN A 62 -2.20 -5.09 -8.30
C ASN A 62 -1.38 -3.80 -8.27
N TYR A 63 -0.61 -3.55 -7.20
CA TYR A 63 0.36 -2.46 -7.20
C TYR A 63 1.42 -2.70 -8.26
N GLU A 64 1.91 -1.63 -8.88
CA GLU A 64 3.02 -1.70 -9.80
C GLU A 64 4.29 -2.15 -9.08
N ARG A 65 5.04 -3.09 -9.67
CA ARG A 65 6.22 -3.71 -9.06
C ARG A 65 7.47 -3.35 -9.80
N VAL A 66 8.48 -2.90 -9.07
CA VAL A 66 9.84 -2.78 -9.58
C VAL A 66 10.47 -4.17 -9.60
N LEU A 67 10.89 -4.60 -10.77
CA LEU A 67 11.50 -5.91 -11.01
C LEU A 67 13.01 -5.82 -11.22
N GLU A 68 13.48 -4.73 -11.88
CA GLU A 68 14.90 -4.54 -12.18
C GLU A 68 15.30 -3.07 -12.05
N ILE A 69 16.56 -2.86 -11.67
CA ILE A 69 17.23 -1.56 -11.66
C ILE A 69 18.55 -1.72 -12.41
N ASN A 70 18.74 -0.94 -13.52
CA ASN A 70 19.91 -1.05 -14.39
C ASN A 70 20.20 -2.51 -14.78
N ASP A 71 19.15 -3.22 -15.26
CA ASP A 71 19.18 -4.64 -15.69
C ASP A 71 19.54 -5.63 -14.54
N ALA A 72 19.63 -5.19 -13.31
CA ALA A 72 19.83 -6.04 -12.15
C ALA A 72 18.49 -6.36 -11.48
N THR A 73 18.18 -7.65 -11.37
CA THR A 73 16.94 -8.15 -10.77
C THR A 73 16.83 -7.78 -9.29
N ILE A 74 15.68 -7.26 -8.89
CA ILE A 74 15.30 -6.93 -7.51
C ILE A 74 14.38 -8.02 -6.98
N LYS A 75 14.75 -8.67 -5.89
CA LYS A 75 13.97 -9.76 -5.29
C LYS A 75 13.14 -9.28 -4.10
N ASN A 76 13.64 -8.32 -3.35
CA ASN A 76 13.06 -7.83 -2.10
C ASN A 76 13.46 -6.37 -1.84
N LEU A 77 12.98 -5.80 -0.74
CA LEU A 77 13.25 -4.41 -0.35
C LEU A 77 14.74 -4.18 -0.07
N ALA A 78 15.44 -5.15 0.52
CA ALA A 78 16.86 -5.01 0.80
C ALA A 78 17.68 -4.91 -0.49
N ASP A 79 17.37 -5.72 -1.53
CA ASP A 79 18.01 -5.64 -2.84
C ASP A 79 17.76 -4.26 -3.48
N TYR A 80 16.54 -3.76 -3.41
CA TYR A 80 16.17 -2.42 -3.90
C TYR A 80 17.01 -1.34 -3.23
N THR A 81 17.02 -1.30 -1.90
CA THR A 81 17.75 -0.30 -1.12
C THR A 81 19.25 -0.36 -1.41
N ASN A 82 19.83 -1.55 -1.45
CA ASN A 82 21.24 -1.75 -1.76
C ASN A 82 21.58 -1.26 -3.18
N LYS A 83 20.73 -1.56 -4.17
CA LYS A 83 20.96 -1.12 -5.55
C LYS A 83 20.90 0.39 -5.67
N ILE A 84 19.86 1.01 -5.12
CA ILE A 84 19.70 2.47 -5.16
C ILE A 84 20.85 3.19 -4.45
N SER A 85 21.34 2.66 -3.33
CA SER A 85 22.45 3.27 -2.58
C SER A 85 23.81 3.18 -3.29
N GLN A 86 24.00 2.21 -4.20
CA GLN A 86 25.22 2.04 -5.00
C GLN A 86 25.31 3.01 -6.19
N ILE A 87 24.20 3.58 -6.63
CA ILE A 87 24.13 4.48 -7.77
C ILE A 87 24.50 5.89 -7.27
N GLN A 88 25.40 6.56 -8.00
CA GLN A 88 25.84 7.92 -7.65
C GLN A 88 24.74 8.96 -8.00
N ILE A 89 24.78 10.08 -7.29
CA ILE A 89 23.92 11.23 -7.62
C ILE A 89 24.27 11.72 -9.03
N ASP A 90 23.26 12.13 -9.79
CA ASP A 90 23.32 12.57 -11.19
C ASP A 90 23.59 11.45 -12.22
N GLU A 91 23.63 10.17 -11.78
CA GLU A 91 23.60 9.06 -12.72
C GLU A 91 22.18 8.76 -13.19
N THR A 92 22.08 8.30 -14.45
CA THR A 92 20.82 7.83 -15.01
C THR A 92 20.48 6.44 -14.49
N ILE A 93 19.27 6.27 -14.00
CA ILE A 93 18.72 5.00 -13.52
C ILE A 93 17.65 4.53 -14.50
N LYS A 94 17.76 3.28 -14.95
CA LYS A 94 16.69 2.56 -15.64
C LYS A 94 15.96 1.69 -14.64
N ILE A 95 14.67 1.90 -14.45
CA ILE A 95 13.79 1.10 -13.58
C ILE A 95 12.81 0.35 -14.46
N THR A 96 12.85 -0.98 -14.42
CA THR A 96 11.91 -1.86 -15.11
C THR A 96 10.87 -2.37 -14.13
N THR A 97 9.61 -2.12 -14.45
CA THR A 97 8.47 -2.58 -13.68
C THR A 97 7.72 -3.69 -14.42
N ASP A 98 6.69 -4.26 -13.78
CA ASP A 98 5.76 -5.19 -14.41
C ASP A 98 4.81 -4.52 -15.42
N ARG A 99 4.87 -3.18 -15.58
CA ARG A 99 4.03 -2.41 -16.50
C ARG A 99 4.82 -1.65 -17.56
N SER A 100 5.92 -1.03 -17.17
CA SER A 100 6.69 -0.10 -18.03
C SER A 100 8.16 -0.04 -17.64
N GLU A 101 8.94 0.59 -18.50
CA GLU A 101 10.33 0.97 -18.21
C GLU A 101 10.39 2.49 -18.03
N TYR A 102 11.09 2.91 -17.00
CA TYR A 102 11.28 4.31 -16.65
C TYR A 102 12.76 4.66 -16.61
N THR A 103 13.08 5.85 -17.08
CA THR A 103 14.44 6.39 -17.02
C THR A 103 14.41 7.71 -16.27
N LEU A 104 15.21 7.83 -15.22
CA LEU A 104 15.26 9.02 -14.37
C LEU A 104 16.68 9.29 -13.88
N LEU A 105 16.93 10.50 -13.40
CA LEU A 105 18.20 10.87 -12.77
C LEU A 105 18.16 10.50 -11.29
N LYS A 106 19.28 9.98 -10.77
CA LYS A 106 19.46 9.77 -9.34
C LYS A 106 19.68 11.11 -8.64
N THR A 107 18.78 11.45 -7.75
CA THR A 107 18.92 12.53 -6.79
C THR A 107 19.08 11.96 -5.38
N GLU A 108 19.16 12.77 -4.34
CA GLU A 108 19.16 12.29 -2.94
C GLU A 108 18.00 11.34 -2.67
N SER A 109 16.80 11.71 -3.13
CA SER A 109 15.61 10.85 -3.14
C SER A 109 15.00 10.83 -4.54
N ILE A 110 14.79 9.66 -5.11
CA ILE A 110 14.08 9.52 -6.39
C ILE A 110 12.56 9.71 -6.26
N GLY A 111 12.06 9.73 -5.03
CA GLY A 111 10.65 9.99 -4.71
C GLY A 111 9.72 8.78 -4.88
N LEU A 112 10.25 7.56 -4.98
CA LEU A 112 9.47 6.34 -4.93
C LEU A 112 9.34 5.84 -3.49
N ILE A 113 8.11 5.68 -3.02
CA ILE A 113 7.81 5.01 -1.75
C ILE A 113 7.51 3.55 -2.07
N VAL A 114 8.40 2.67 -1.65
CA VAL A 114 8.34 1.23 -1.97
C VAL A 114 8.12 0.38 -0.73
N GLN A 115 7.54 -0.80 -0.93
CA GLN A 115 7.30 -1.78 0.12
C GLN A 115 7.52 -3.20 -0.43
N GLU A 116 7.72 -4.17 0.46
CA GLU A 116 7.71 -5.60 0.13
C GLU A 116 6.42 -6.00 -0.59
N VAL A 117 6.55 -6.93 -1.54
CA VAL A 117 5.38 -7.44 -2.27
C VAL A 117 4.43 -8.16 -1.30
N PRO A 118 3.14 -7.80 -1.29
CA PRO A 118 2.16 -8.46 -0.44
C PRO A 118 1.94 -9.91 -0.90
N THR A 119 1.81 -10.80 0.05
CA THR A 119 1.57 -12.24 -0.21
C THR A 119 0.13 -12.56 -0.60
N SER A 120 -0.78 -11.60 -0.53
CA SER A 120 -2.20 -11.78 -0.87
C SER A 120 -2.94 -10.43 -0.98
N ASN A 121 -4.20 -10.47 -1.42
CA ASN A 121 -5.10 -9.32 -1.43
C ASN A 121 -5.62 -8.90 -0.04
N ILE A 122 -5.23 -9.62 1.01
CA ILE A 122 -5.67 -9.28 2.38
C ILE A 122 -4.92 -8.04 2.83
N ARG A 123 -5.66 -6.94 3.06
CA ARG A 123 -5.12 -5.73 3.69
C ARG A 123 -5.01 -5.96 5.19
N LYS A 124 -3.79 -5.99 5.68
CA LYS A 124 -3.52 -6.06 7.11
C LYS A 124 -3.78 -4.69 7.74
N GLY A 125 -4.50 -4.67 8.85
CA GLY A 125 -4.67 -3.45 9.63
C GLY A 125 -3.49 -3.19 10.55
N LEU A 126 -3.56 -2.07 11.29
CA LEU A 126 -2.56 -1.62 12.24
C LEU A 126 -2.15 -2.71 13.24
N GLU A 127 -3.12 -3.52 13.70
CA GLU A 127 -2.93 -4.58 14.69
C GLU A 127 -2.00 -5.72 14.21
N LEU A 128 -1.94 -5.95 12.89
CA LEU A 128 -1.17 -7.06 12.29
C LEU A 128 0.12 -6.57 11.61
N GLN A 129 0.15 -5.33 11.18
CA GLN A 129 1.28 -4.78 10.42
C GLN A 129 2.14 -3.83 11.26
N GLY A 130 1.61 -3.41 12.42
CA GLY A 130 2.17 -2.30 13.18
C GLY A 130 1.84 -0.96 12.53
N GLY A 131 2.28 0.12 13.14
CA GLY A 131 2.11 1.46 12.62
C GLY A 131 1.68 2.45 13.70
N THR A 132 1.27 3.64 13.28
CA THR A 132 0.92 4.75 14.17
C THR A 132 -0.57 5.05 14.11
N ARG A 133 -1.17 5.30 15.27
CA ARG A 133 -2.54 5.78 15.43
C ARG A 133 -2.53 7.13 16.14
N VAL A 134 -3.10 8.14 15.51
CA VAL A 134 -3.20 9.49 16.07
C VAL A 134 -4.67 9.86 16.21
N ILE A 135 -5.03 10.40 17.37
CA ILE A 135 -6.36 10.94 17.63
C ILE A 135 -6.25 12.46 17.67
N LEU A 136 -6.92 13.12 16.74
CA LEU A 136 -6.94 14.58 16.64
C LEU A 136 -8.25 15.10 17.22
N LYS A 137 -8.16 16.08 18.12
CA LYS A 137 -9.29 16.82 18.63
C LYS A 137 -9.30 18.21 17.97
N PRO A 138 -10.37 18.61 17.27
CA PRO A 138 -10.52 19.98 16.82
C PRO A 138 -10.50 20.95 18.01
N GLU A 139 -9.83 22.09 17.88
CA GLU A 139 -9.81 23.11 18.94
C GLU A 139 -11.17 23.80 19.12
N LEU A 140 -11.89 23.96 18.00
CA LEU A 140 -13.24 24.52 17.98
C LEU A 140 -14.26 23.41 17.84
N GLU A 141 -15.48 23.65 18.33
CA GLU A 141 -16.60 22.77 18.07
C GLU A 141 -16.89 22.75 16.56
N VAL A 142 -16.89 21.56 15.98
CA VAL A 142 -17.14 21.35 14.55
C VAL A 142 -18.43 20.58 14.34
N THR A 143 -19.14 20.93 13.30
CA THR A 143 -20.27 20.15 12.80
C THR A 143 -19.78 18.87 12.12
N ASP A 144 -20.67 17.93 11.85
CA ASP A 144 -20.32 16.70 11.13
C ASP A 144 -19.90 16.98 9.69
N GLN A 145 -20.47 18.00 9.07
CA GLN A 145 -20.10 18.43 7.72
C GLN A 145 -18.69 19.01 7.67
N GLU A 146 -18.36 19.95 8.59
CA GLU A 146 -16.99 20.51 8.68
C GLU A 146 -15.95 19.43 8.96
N ARG A 147 -16.29 18.43 9.78
CA ARG A 147 -15.42 17.29 10.05
C ARG A 147 -15.21 16.41 8.80
N ASP A 148 -16.24 16.23 7.97
CA ASP A 148 -16.12 15.55 6.67
C ASP A 148 -15.20 16.32 5.72
N GLU A 149 -15.33 17.62 5.65
CA GLU A 149 -14.47 18.49 4.85
C GLU A 149 -13.02 18.43 5.32
N LEU A 150 -12.78 18.47 6.64
CA LEU A 150 -11.44 18.30 7.22
C LEU A 150 -10.82 16.94 6.84
N ILE A 151 -11.60 15.86 6.94
CA ILE A 151 -11.14 14.51 6.56
C ILE A 151 -10.78 14.46 5.08
N GLN A 152 -11.57 15.06 4.20
CA GLN A 152 -11.28 15.13 2.77
C GLN A 152 -9.97 15.89 2.49
N VAL A 153 -9.80 17.06 3.09
CA VAL A 153 -8.57 17.85 2.93
C VAL A 153 -7.35 17.10 3.46
N MET A 154 -7.46 16.46 4.63
CA MET A 154 -6.38 15.66 5.20
C MET A 154 -6.04 14.46 4.30
N THR A 155 -7.06 13.76 3.81
CA THR A 155 -6.87 12.63 2.89
C THR A 155 -6.16 13.06 1.62
N TYR A 156 -6.59 14.18 1.02
CA TYR A 156 -5.95 14.74 -0.16
C TYR A 156 -4.47 15.07 0.11
N ARG A 157 -4.18 15.80 1.19
CA ARG A 157 -2.80 16.19 1.53
C ARG A 157 -1.91 14.99 1.81
N LEU A 158 -2.38 14.01 2.59
CA LEU A 158 -1.59 12.81 2.91
C LEU A 158 -1.34 11.93 1.69
N ASN A 159 -2.30 11.83 0.77
CA ASN A 159 -2.09 11.17 -0.51
C ASN A 159 -1.05 11.90 -1.37
N THR A 160 -1.07 13.23 -1.37
CA THR A 160 -0.08 14.07 -2.05
C THR A 160 1.35 13.83 -1.53
N TYR A 161 1.49 13.55 -0.23
CA TYR A 161 2.77 13.14 0.36
C TYR A 161 3.10 11.65 0.15
N GLY A 162 2.34 10.93 -0.67
CA GLY A 162 2.59 9.53 -1.01
C GLY A 162 2.15 8.53 0.05
N LEU A 163 1.43 8.97 1.08
CA LEU A 163 0.92 8.10 2.14
C LEU A 163 -0.45 7.51 1.75
N SER A 164 -0.46 6.57 0.81
CA SER A 164 -1.70 6.00 0.24
C SER A 164 -2.50 5.08 1.18
N ASP A 165 -1.88 4.55 2.23
CA ASP A 165 -2.51 3.60 3.17
C ASP A 165 -3.01 4.26 4.46
N VAL A 166 -3.18 5.58 4.47
CA VAL A 166 -3.73 6.31 5.62
C VAL A 166 -5.23 6.10 5.68
N LYS A 167 -5.72 5.67 6.83
CA LYS A 167 -7.15 5.59 7.12
C LYS A 167 -7.53 6.72 8.06
N ILE A 168 -8.39 7.62 7.59
CA ILE A 168 -8.92 8.73 8.39
C ILE A 168 -10.40 8.49 8.63
N LYS A 169 -10.82 8.52 9.88
CA LYS A 169 -12.18 8.23 10.30
C LYS A 169 -12.67 9.19 11.36
N LYS A 170 -13.99 9.39 11.40
CA LYS A 170 -14.65 10.02 12.54
C LYS A 170 -14.58 9.10 13.74
N SER A 171 -14.35 9.67 14.92
CA SER A 171 -14.44 8.99 16.21
C SER A 171 -15.12 9.91 17.21
N ASP A 172 -16.09 9.41 17.92
CA ASP A 172 -16.82 10.16 18.94
C ASP A 172 -16.67 9.44 20.28
N ASP A 173 -16.57 10.20 21.37
CA ASP A 173 -16.59 9.62 22.70
C ASP A 173 -18.02 9.50 23.25
N LEU A 174 -18.16 8.86 24.40
CA LEU A 174 -19.45 8.67 25.04
C LEU A 174 -20.09 9.98 25.56
N LEU A 175 -19.30 11.07 25.61
CA LEU A 175 -19.76 12.40 26.01
C LEU A 175 -20.14 13.27 24.82
N GLY A 176 -20.02 12.75 23.61
CA GLY A 176 -20.34 13.47 22.36
C GLY A 176 -19.22 14.37 21.84
N ASN A 177 -17.99 14.28 22.40
CA ASN A 177 -16.85 15.00 21.83
C ASN A 177 -16.45 14.36 20.51
N LYS A 178 -16.12 15.20 19.54
CA LYS A 178 -15.79 14.82 18.18
C LYS A 178 -14.28 14.76 17.96
N TYR A 179 -13.78 13.64 17.45
CA TYR A 179 -12.38 13.42 17.14
C TYR A 179 -12.22 12.95 15.69
N ILE A 180 -11.02 13.08 15.18
CA ILE A 180 -10.59 12.47 13.91
C ILE A 180 -9.50 11.47 14.24
N LEU A 181 -9.72 10.22 13.86
CA LEU A 181 -8.78 9.12 14.02
C LEU A 181 -7.99 8.95 12.72
N VAL A 182 -6.67 9.06 12.80
CA VAL A 182 -5.74 8.83 11.69
C VAL A 182 -4.94 7.58 12.00
N GLU A 183 -4.97 6.60 11.10
CA GLU A 183 -4.25 5.33 11.21
C GLU A 183 -3.31 5.19 10.01
N LEU A 184 -2.01 5.04 10.29
CA LEU A 184 -0.96 4.73 9.32
C LEU A 184 -0.46 3.33 9.58
N ALA A 185 -0.82 2.37 8.72
CA ALA A 185 -0.34 1.01 8.82
C ALA A 185 1.05 0.88 8.19
N GLY A 186 1.99 0.22 8.90
CA GLY A 186 3.35 -0.04 8.41
C GLY A 186 4.34 1.13 8.53
N ALA A 187 3.92 2.30 9.00
CA ALA A 187 4.85 3.40 9.29
C ALA A 187 5.55 3.19 10.63
N THR A 188 6.86 3.33 10.66
CA THR A 188 7.66 3.32 11.89
C THR A 188 7.92 4.76 12.35
N GLU A 189 8.27 4.97 13.63
CA GLU A 189 8.54 6.31 14.20
C GLU A 189 9.73 7.06 13.55
N GLN A 190 10.38 6.48 12.53
CA GLN A 190 11.57 7.04 11.87
C GLN A 190 11.31 7.51 10.43
N GLU A 191 10.05 7.51 9.97
CA GLU A 191 9.66 8.01 8.66
C GLU A 191 8.84 9.30 8.73
#